data_25ce49f2827bf6ccb11dea5705504ae0
#
_entry.id   25ce49f2827bf6ccb11dea5705504ae0
#
_cell.length_a   1.000
_cell.length_b   1.000
_cell.length_c   1.000
_cell.angle_alpha   90.00
_cell.angle_beta   90.00
_cell.angle_gamma   90.00
#
_symmetry.space_group_name_H-M   'P 1'
#
loop_
_entity.id
_entity.type
_entity.pdbx_description
1 polymer ?
#
loop_
_entity_poly.entity_id
_entity_poly.type
_entity_poly.pdbx_seq_one_letter_code
_entity_poly.pdbx_strand_id
1 'polypeptide(L)'
;MSGAGPSRESRVPARPRKTLEAFFEAENSRDWEAYAGFLHPDVEWTVAGRTVTGREDYVRAMRAAYAGSDARFRVHQSIESADGRVVATLLVDSEGRRSLDVFELSGGVVVREWEFLLGAGPDWDGEAVPAA
;
A
#
# COMPACT_ATOMS: atom_id res chain seq x y z
N MET A 1 -7.20 27.71 -25.46
CA MET A 1 -7.29 27.06 -25.11
C MET A 1 -7.53 26.60 -24.35
N SER A 2 -7.31 26.89 -24.16
CA SER A 2 -7.33 26.44 -23.39
C SER A 2 -8.01 25.69 -22.70
N GLY A 3 -8.98 25.97 -22.72
CA GLY A 3 -9.71 24.94 -22.03
C GLY A 3 -8.99 23.70 -21.84
N ALA A 4 -8.00 23.62 -22.52
CA ALA A 4 -7.14 22.46 -22.35
C ALA A 4 -6.72 22.25 -20.91
N GLY A 5 -6.56 23.35 -20.15
CA GLY A 5 -6.11 23.23 -18.78
C GLY A 5 -7.04 22.42 -17.92
N PRO A 6 -8.30 22.82 -17.74
CA PRO A 6 -9.18 22.06 -16.86
C PRO A 6 -9.40 20.63 -17.34
N SER A 7 -9.57 20.44 -18.63
CA SER A 7 -9.78 19.12 -19.14
C SER A 7 -8.58 18.23 -18.87
N ARG A 8 -7.40 18.79 -19.06
CA ARG A 8 -6.19 18.00 -18.84
C ARG A 8 -6.06 17.64 -17.38
N GLU A 9 -6.38 18.58 -16.49
CA GLU A 9 -6.27 18.30 -15.07
C GLU A 9 -7.23 17.19 -14.65
N SER A 10 -8.44 17.21 -15.19
CA SER A 10 -9.40 16.20 -14.81
C SER A 10 -9.02 14.83 -15.31
N ARG A 11 -8.09 14.75 -16.26
CA ARG A 11 -7.64 13.47 -16.78
C ARG A 11 -6.29 13.05 -16.22
N VAL A 12 -5.68 13.90 -15.41
CA VAL A 12 -4.43 13.54 -14.77
C VAL A 12 -4.72 12.45 -13.74
N PRO A 13 -4.00 11.32 -13.79
CA PRO A 13 -4.21 10.28 -12.80
C PRO A 13 -3.97 10.81 -11.40
N ALA A 14 -4.68 10.25 -10.43
CA ALA A 14 -4.43 10.57 -9.04
C ALA A 14 -2.97 10.27 -8.73
N ARG A 15 -2.40 11.06 -7.85
CA ARG A 15 -1.03 10.82 -7.43
C ARG A 15 -0.95 9.46 -6.75
N PRO A 16 0.12 8.71 -6.99
CA PRO A 16 0.27 7.39 -6.39
C PRO A 16 0.11 7.40 -4.89
N ARG A 17 0.65 8.42 -4.21
CA ARG A 17 0.52 8.52 -2.76
C ARG A 17 -0.94 8.64 -2.34
N LYS A 18 -1.71 9.46 -3.06
CA LYS A 18 -3.13 9.62 -2.74
C LYS A 18 -3.89 8.32 -2.98
N THR A 19 -3.57 7.63 -4.06
CA THR A 19 -4.18 6.33 -4.33
C THR A 19 -3.90 5.37 -3.19
N LEU A 20 -2.66 5.33 -2.71
CA LEU A 20 -2.31 4.42 -1.63
C LEU A 20 -2.96 4.83 -0.32
N GLU A 21 -3.13 6.13 -0.06
CA GLU A 21 -3.83 6.56 1.14
C GLU A 21 -5.24 5.98 1.17
N ALA A 22 -5.95 6.06 0.05
CA ALA A 22 -7.31 5.52 -0.04
C ALA A 22 -7.30 3.99 0.05
N PHE A 23 -6.32 3.36 -0.56
CA PHE A 23 -6.14 1.91 -0.51
C PHE A 23 -5.94 1.46 0.94
N PHE A 24 -5.05 2.13 1.67
CA PHE A 24 -4.78 1.80 3.06
C PHE A 24 -5.99 2.09 3.96
N GLU A 25 -6.73 3.14 3.66
CA GLU A 25 -7.93 3.41 4.44
C GLU A 25 -8.95 2.30 4.26
N ALA A 26 -9.11 1.78 3.06
CA ALA A 26 -10.00 0.67 2.82
C ALA A 26 -9.54 -0.56 3.60
N GLU A 27 -8.25 -0.81 3.65
CA GLU A 27 -7.71 -1.95 4.40
C GLU A 27 -7.97 -1.78 5.89
N ASN A 28 -7.69 -0.60 6.44
CA ASN A 28 -7.91 -0.32 7.85
C ASN A 28 -9.39 -0.42 8.23
N SER A 29 -10.27 -0.10 7.30
CA SER A 29 -11.71 -0.16 7.52
C SER A 29 -12.29 -1.53 7.23
N ARG A 30 -11.49 -2.44 6.71
CA ARG A 30 -11.93 -3.78 6.28
C ARG A 30 -12.99 -3.68 5.18
N ASP A 31 -12.91 -2.61 4.37
CA ASP A 31 -13.81 -2.42 3.23
C ASP A 31 -13.19 -3.13 2.04
N TRP A 32 -13.40 -4.43 1.96
CA TRP A 32 -12.72 -5.25 0.99
C TRP A 32 -13.21 -5.02 -0.44
N GLU A 33 -14.43 -4.57 -0.59
CA GLU A 33 -14.93 -4.23 -1.91
C GLU A 33 -14.19 -3.00 -2.46
N ALA A 34 -14.07 -1.96 -1.66
CA ALA A 34 -13.30 -0.78 -2.07
C ALA A 34 -11.84 -1.14 -2.28
N TYR A 35 -11.30 -1.96 -1.39
CA TYR A 35 -9.90 -2.40 -1.47
C TYR A 35 -9.62 -3.07 -2.81
N ALA A 36 -10.50 -3.99 -3.21
CA ALA A 36 -10.33 -4.71 -4.47
C ALA A 36 -10.31 -3.76 -5.66
N GLY A 37 -11.03 -2.65 -5.57
CA GLY A 37 -11.07 -1.68 -6.66
C GLY A 37 -9.74 -1.01 -6.95
N PHE A 38 -8.80 -1.06 -6.00
CA PHE A 38 -7.48 -0.48 -6.21
C PHE A 38 -6.48 -1.48 -6.76
N LEU A 39 -6.88 -2.73 -6.99
CA LEU A 39 -5.97 -3.79 -7.42
C LEU A 39 -6.21 -4.14 -8.88
N HIS A 40 -5.13 -4.27 -9.63
CA HIS A 40 -5.22 -4.78 -11.00
C HIS A 40 -5.72 -6.23 -10.95
N PRO A 41 -6.51 -6.67 -11.94
CA PRO A 41 -6.96 -8.07 -11.94
C PRO A 41 -5.83 -9.10 -11.84
N ASP A 42 -4.66 -8.79 -12.38
CA ASP A 42 -3.51 -9.68 -12.37
C ASP A 42 -2.44 -9.26 -11.37
N VAL A 43 -2.83 -8.54 -10.33
CA VAL A 43 -1.89 -8.03 -9.33
C VAL A 43 -1.07 -9.18 -8.73
N GLU A 44 0.18 -8.89 -8.40
CA GLU A 44 1.08 -9.85 -7.74
C GLU A 44 1.53 -9.26 -6.41
N TRP A 45 1.44 -10.08 -5.37
CA TRP A 45 1.88 -9.69 -4.03
C TRP A 45 2.90 -10.71 -3.56
N THR A 46 4.11 -10.24 -3.31
CA THR A 46 5.20 -11.09 -2.86
C THR A 46 5.53 -10.76 -1.42
N VAL A 47 5.46 -11.76 -0.56
CA VAL A 47 5.75 -11.61 0.86
C VAL A 47 6.31 -12.93 1.38
N ALA A 48 7.37 -12.83 2.18
CA ALA A 48 7.95 -14.01 2.84
C ALA A 48 8.29 -15.13 1.87
N GLY A 49 8.82 -14.77 0.70
CA GLY A 49 9.23 -15.75 -0.30
C GLY A 49 8.11 -16.36 -1.10
N ARG A 50 6.90 -15.87 -0.98
CA ARG A 50 5.74 -16.40 -1.70
C ARG A 50 5.10 -15.29 -2.51
N THR A 51 4.49 -15.65 -3.63
CA THR A 51 3.79 -14.69 -4.47
C THR A 51 2.33 -15.14 -4.61
N VAL A 52 1.44 -14.21 -4.30
CA VAL A 52 0.01 -14.39 -4.51
C VAL A 52 -0.34 -13.64 -5.78
N THR A 53 -0.97 -14.32 -6.73
CA THR A 53 -1.28 -13.74 -8.02
C THR A 53 -2.78 -13.67 -8.20
N GLY A 54 -3.25 -12.51 -8.68
CA GLY A 54 -4.65 -12.30 -8.96
C GLY A 54 -5.35 -11.57 -7.83
N ARG A 55 -6.28 -10.70 -8.24
CA ARG A 55 -6.98 -9.83 -7.30
C ARG A 55 -7.81 -10.62 -6.30
N GLU A 56 -8.49 -11.69 -6.77
CA GLU A 56 -9.33 -12.45 -5.87
C GLU A 56 -8.54 -13.15 -4.79
N ASP A 57 -7.42 -13.76 -5.17
CA ASP A 57 -6.58 -14.46 -4.20
C ASP A 57 -5.90 -13.48 -3.25
N TYR A 58 -5.53 -12.31 -3.78
CA TYR A 58 -4.93 -11.26 -2.95
C TYR A 58 -5.92 -10.83 -1.86
N VAL A 59 -7.15 -10.51 -2.24
CA VAL A 59 -8.16 -10.07 -1.28
C VAL A 59 -8.50 -11.19 -0.29
N ARG A 60 -8.60 -12.42 -0.78
CA ARG A 60 -8.90 -13.55 0.10
C ARG A 60 -7.79 -13.72 1.15
N ALA A 61 -6.54 -13.63 0.72
CA ALA A 61 -5.42 -13.77 1.64
C ALA A 61 -5.39 -12.64 2.66
N MET A 62 -5.70 -11.42 2.21
CA MET A 62 -5.70 -10.28 3.11
C MET A 62 -6.83 -10.38 4.12
N ARG A 63 -8.02 -10.79 3.68
CA ARG A 63 -9.14 -10.99 4.61
C ARG A 63 -8.79 -12.05 5.65
N ALA A 64 -8.13 -13.11 5.23
CA ALA A 64 -7.73 -14.15 6.17
C ALA A 64 -6.71 -13.63 7.18
N ALA A 65 -5.79 -12.79 6.71
CA ALA A 65 -4.76 -12.24 7.58
C ALA A 65 -5.36 -11.32 8.66
N TYR A 66 -6.45 -10.66 8.35
CA TYR A 66 -7.10 -9.74 9.29
C TYR A 66 -8.26 -10.37 10.05
N ALA A 67 -8.54 -11.65 9.83
CA ALA A 67 -9.67 -12.29 10.50
C ALA A 67 -9.47 -12.24 12.01
N GLY A 68 -10.45 -11.69 12.72
CA GLY A 68 -10.37 -11.58 14.17
C GLY A 68 -9.42 -10.51 14.67
N SER A 69 -8.87 -9.69 13.80
CA SER A 69 -7.93 -8.65 14.19
C SER A 69 -8.55 -7.28 13.96
N ASP A 70 -8.39 -6.39 14.92
CA ASP A 70 -8.77 -4.99 14.75
C ASP A 70 -7.53 -4.09 14.61
N ALA A 71 -6.39 -4.67 14.31
CA ALA A 71 -5.16 -3.91 14.13
C ALA A 71 -5.31 -2.91 13.00
N ARG A 72 -4.76 -1.73 13.20
CA ARG A 72 -4.75 -0.67 12.19
C ARG A 72 -3.30 -0.26 12.00
N PHE A 73 -3.00 0.28 10.83
CA PHE A 73 -1.64 0.70 10.55
C PHE A 73 -1.64 2.12 10.00
N ARG A 74 -0.47 2.72 10.04
CA ARG A 74 -0.26 4.05 9.47
C ARG A 74 1.03 4.05 8.69
N VAL A 75 1.13 5.00 7.78
CA VAL A 75 2.37 5.22 7.02
C VAL A 75 3.30 6.05 7.88
N HIS A 76 4.46 5.51 8.18
CA HIS A 76 5.49 6.25 8.90
C HIS A 76 6.27 7.12 7.93
N GLN A 77 6.65 6.58 6.79
CA GLN A 77 7.36 7.30 5.74
C GLN A 77 6.99 6.71 4.40
N SER A 78 7.08 7.53 3.36
CA SER A 78 6.92 7.03 2.00
C SER A 78 7.84 7.78 1.06
N ILE A 79 8.28 7.09 0.01
CA ILE A 79 9.16 7.65 -1.02
C ILE A 79 8.58 7.23 -2.36
N GLU A 80 8.48 8.17 -3.29
CA GLU A 80 8.00 7.90 -4.64
C GLU A 80 9.14 7.94 -5.62
N SER A 81 9.08 7.10 -6.65
CA SER A 81 9.99 7.23 -7.77
C SER A 81 9.67 8.50 -8.54
N ALA A 82 10.65 8.96 -9.32
CA ALA A 82 10.49 10.22 -10.05
C ALA A 82 9.32 10.17 -11.04
N ASP A 83 9.05 8.99 -11.60
CA ASP A 83 7.95 8.85 -12.57
C ASP A 83 6.63 8.51 -11.89
N GLY A 84 6.60 8.41 -10.56
CA GLY A 84 5.37 8.16 -9.84
C GLY A 84 4.83 6.75 -9.96
N ARG A 85 5.59 5.83 -10.50
CA ARG A 85 5.09 4.47 -10.70
C ARG A 85 5.37 3.55 -9.52
N VAL A 86 6.32 3.90 -8.70
CA VAL A 86 6.72 3.06 -7.57
C VAL A 86 6.69 3.90 -6.31
N VAL A 87 6.07 3.37 -5.26
CA VAL A 87 6.04 4.02 -3.97
C VAL A 87 6.47 3.00 -2.92
N ALA A 88 7.47 3.36 -2.14
CA ALA A 88 7.89 2.55 -1.00
C ALA A 88 7.30 3.16 0.25
N THR A 89 6.65 2.35 1.07
CA THR A 89 5.99 2.81 2.29
C THR A 89 6.52 2.03 3.47
N LEU A 90 6.84 2.74 4.53
CA LEU A 90 7.21 2.13 5.79
C LEU A 90 5.97 2.20 6.69
N LEU A 91 5.45 1.05 7.07
CA LEU A 91 4.18 0.94 7.79
C LEU A 91 4.43 0.47 9.21
N VAL A 92 3.62 0.97 10.12
CA VAL A 92 3.65 0.57 11.53
C VAL A 92 2.22 0.32 11.96
N ASP A 93 1.94 -0.84 12.55
CA ASP A 93 0.59 -1.13 12.98
C ASP A 93 0.41 -0.83 14.47
N SER A 94 -0.83 -0.98 14.95
CA SER A 94 -1.20 -0.62 16.31
C SER A 94 -0.59 -1.56 17.34
N GLU A 95 0.02 -2.66 16.89
CA GLU A 95 0.71 -3.59 17.79
C GLU A 95 2.23 -3.43 17.71
N GLY A 96 2.70 -2.41 16.98
CA GLY A 96 4.12 -2.15 16.85
C GLY A 96 4.82 -2.95 15.78
N ARG A 97 4.09 -3.72 15.01
CA ARG A 97 4.69 -4.48 13.91
C ARG A 97 4.93 -3.55 12.73
N ARG A 98 5.99 -3.80 12.01
CA ARG A 98 6.44 -2.92 10.94
C ARG A 98 6.65 -3.71 9.68
N SER A 99 6.43 -3.03 8.56
CA SER A 99 6.74 -3.62 7.26
C SER A 99 7.17 -2.53 6.31
N LEU A 100 7.96 -2.93 5.32
CA LEU A 100 8.29 -2.07 4.19
C LEU A 100 7.53 -2.64 3.02
N ASP A 101 6.61 -1.87 2.48
CA ASP A 101 5.77 -2.31 1.38
C ASP A 101 6.07 -1.44 0.18
N VAL A 102 6.46 -2.07 -0.93
CA VAL A 102 6.80 -1.37 -2.16
C VAL A 102 5.71 -1.68 -3.17
N PHE A 103 5.11 -0.64 -3.71
CA PHE A 103 3.98 -0.77 -4.64
C PHE A 103 4.38 -0.24 -6.01
N GLU A 104 4.02 -0.99 -7.02
CA GLU A 104 4.08 -0.50 -8.39
C GLU A 104 2.66 -0.23 -8.84
N LEU A 105 2.42 0.97 -9.39
CA LEU A 105 1.09 1.40 -9.81
C LEU A 105 1.09 1.69 -11.30
N SER A 106 -0.05 1.44 -11.92
CA SER A 106 -0.25 1.76 -13.32
C SER A 106 -1.73 2.03 -13.51
N GLY A 107 -2.06 3.15 -14.17
CA GLY A 107 -3.45 3.48 -14.42
C GLY A 107 -4.30 3.63 -13.17
N GLY A 108 -3.68 4.04 -12.07
CA GLY A 108 -4.43 4.29 -10.83
C GLY A 108 -4.68 3.05 -10.00
N VAL A 109 -4.08 1.92 -10.34
CA VAL A 109 -4.24 0.70 -9.56
C VAL A 109 -2.89 0.08 -9.27
N VAL A 110 -2.86 -0.72 -8.21
CA VAL A 110 -1.66 -1.47 -7.81
C VAL A 110 -1.54 -2.67 -8.74
N VAL A 111 -0.39 -2.78 -9.40
CA VAL A 111 -0.12 -3.93 -10.27
C VAL A 111 0.83 -4.90 -9.60
N ARG A 112 1.60 -4.44 -8.62
CA ARG A 112 2.56 -5.31 -7.95
C ARG A 112 2.85 -4.75 -6.57
N GLU A 113 3.02 -5.64 -5.60
CA GLU A 113 3.44 -5.26 -4.25
C GLU A 113 4.51 -6.22 -3.77
N TRP A 114 5.53 -5.67 -3.13
CA TRP A 114 6.53 -6.45 -2.40
C TRP A 114 6.44 -6.02 -0.95
N GLU A 115 6.26 -6.98 -0.07
CA GLU A 115 6.14 -6.69 1.35
C GLU A 115 7.29 -7.35 2.10
N PHE A 116 8.01 -6.55 2.88
CA PHE A 116 9.13 -7.01 3.69
C PHE A 116 8.74 -6.83 5.15
N LEU A 117 8.57 -7.97 5.85
CA LEU A 117 8.16 -7.95 7.25
C LEU A 117 9.38 -7.64 8.11
N LEU A 118 9.29 -6.60 8.92
CA LEU A 118 10.40 -6.14 9.75
C LEU A 118 10.22 -6.52 11.21
N GLY A 119 9.06 -7.10 11.56
CA GLY A 119 8.78 -7.49 12.92
C GLY A 119 8.50 -6.31 13.81
N ALA A 120 8.20 -6.61 15.07
CA ALA A 120 8.07 -5.60 16.11
C ALA A 120 9.45 -5.23 16.60
N GLY A 121 9.59 -4.02 17.09
CA GLY A 121 10.90 -3.62 17.56
C GLY A 121 10.84 -2.25 18.18
N PRO A 122 12.01 -1.66 18.36
CA PRO A 122 12.08 -0.34 18.96
C PRO A 122 11.21 0.64 18.23
N ASP A 123 10.79 1.64 18.94
CA ASP A 123 9.98 2.68 18.41
C ASP A 123 10.75 3.40 17.30
N TRP A 124 10.06 3.59 16.19
CA TRP A 124 10.64 4.30 15.07
C TRP A 124 10.45 5.81 15.18
N ASP A 125 9.64 6.25 16.15
CA ASP A 125 9.22 7.62 16.23
C ASP A 125 10.20 8.42 17.06
N GLY A 126 11.41 8.50 16.58
CA GLY A 126 12.40 9.36 17.19
C GLY A 126 13.34 8.68 18.15
N GLU A 127 13.03 7.46 18.53
CA GLU A 127 13.98 6.75 19.35
C GLU A 127 15.15 6.31 18.50
N ALA A 128 16.32 6.54 18.97
CA ALA A 128 17.50 6.11 18.25
C ALA A 128 17.47 4.59 18.18
N VAL A 129 17.57 4.08 16.98
CA VAL A 129 17.75 2.65 16.79
C VAL A 129 19.18 2.35 17.23
N PRO A 130 19.38 1.41 18.14
CA PRO A 130 20.74 1.09 18.57
C PRO A 130 21.58 0.68 17.39
N ALA A 131 22.81 1.10 17.38
CA ALA A 131 23.73 0.66 16.35
C ALA A 131 23.86 -0.85 16.45
N ALA A 132 23.90 -1.47 15.29
CA ALA A 132 24.00 -2.91 15.25
C ALA A 132 25.32 -3.38 15.82
#